data_05ee5d0b979285e5b7d76c94de7f96b3
#
_entry.id   05ee5d0b979285e5b7d76c94de7f96b3
#
_cell.length_a   1.000
_cell.length_b   1.000
_cell.length_c   1.000
_cell.angle_alpha   90.00
_cell.angle_beta   90.00
_cell.angle_gamma   90.00
#
_symmetry.space_group_name_H-M   'P 1'
#
loop_
_entity.id
_entity.type
_entity.pdbx_description
1 polymer ?
#
loop_
_entity_poly.entity_id
_entity_poly.type
_entity_poly.pdbx_seq_one_letter_code
_entity_poly.pdbx_strand_id
1 'polypeptide(L)'
;MRPHLFPPALLVLSLLVFQCSSTKSLSDTEKAKLDSALARLFAGEQVDKSLVGEVIHPNGRNEYTVIVRSDQPEKVKELGVVVSSVFGDVMVVHATMDDLRKIVFLPSVRTMEAGAKKTIQRLN
;
A
#
# COMPACT_ATOMS: atom_id res chain seq x y z
N MET A 1 7.43 -60.82 9.52
CA MET A 1 7.31 -60.31 9.25
C MET A 1 7.21 -59.23 9.29
N ARG A 2 7.14 -58.63 9.21
CA ARG A 2 7.02 -57.76 9.06
C ARG A 2 6.80 -56.68 9.05
N PRO A 3 6.77 -56.28 9.07
CA PRO A 3 6.49 -55.29 8.96
C PRO A 3 6.58 -54.25 8.73
N HIS A 4 6.52 -53.64 8.47
CA HIS A 4 6.52 -52.73 8.10
C HIS A 4 6.07 -51.69 8.31
N LEU A 5 5.84 -51.30 8.37
CA LEU A 5 5.27 -50.46 8.57
C LEU A 5 5.68 -49.29 8.50
N PHE A 6 5.51 -48.64 8.08
CA PHE A 6 5.85 -47.56 7.81
C PHE A 6 5.21 -46.58 8.13
N PRO A 7 5.31 -45.80 8.35
CA PRO A 7 4.88 -44.80 8.82
C PRO A 7 4.52 -43.79 7.98
N PRO A 8 3.55 -43.67 7.76
CA PRO A 8 3.01 -42.79 6.89
C PRO A 8 2.91 -41.50 7.48
N ALA A 9 3.11 -41.37 8.59
CA ALA A 9 2.89 -40.18 9.19
C ALA A 9 3.68 -39.11 8.70
N LEU A 10 4.63 -39.27 8.10
CA LEU A 10 5.35 -38.25 7.69
C LEU A 10 4.81 -37.33 6.83
N LEU A 11 3.93 -37.64 6.15
CA LEU A 11 3.44 -36.81 5.22
C LEU A 11 2.83 -35.66 5.65
N VAL A 12 2.32 -35.60 6.63
CA VAL A 12 1.56 -34.59 7.01
C VAL A 12 2.16 -33.32 7.16
N LEU A 13 3.28 -33.11 7.42
CA LEU A 13 3.76 -31.89 7.60
C LEU A 13 3.80 -30.94 6.61
N SER A 14 3.86 -31.27 5.54
CA SER A 14 4.07 -30.32 4.56
C SER A 14 3.11 -29.32 4.42
N LEU A 15 2.02 -29.43 4.90
CA LEU A 15 1.10 -28.50 4.65
C LEU A 15 1.22 -27.23 5.21
N LEU A 16 1.82 -27.04 6.16
CA LEU A 16 1.79 -25.83 6.72
C LEU A 16 2.44 -24.77 6.12
N VAL A 17 3.13 -24.91 5.26
CA VAL A 17 3.77 -23.95 4.75
C VAL A 17 3.19 -22.91 4.10
N PHE A 18 2.13 -22.99 3.59
CA PHE A 18 1.78 -22.05 2.72
C PHE A 18 1.16 -20.95 3.24
N GLN A 19 1.09 -20.70 4.28
CA GLN A 19 0.44 -19.65 4.65
C GLN A 19 1.15 -18.48 4.56
N CYS A 20 2.07 -18.27 4.03
CA CYS A 20 2.73 -17.12 3.99
C CYS A 20 2.20 -16.08 3.30
N SER A 21 1.24 -15.63 3.46
CA SER A 21 0.74 -14.71 2.70
C SER A 21 1.46 -13.61 2.85
N SER A 22 1.76 -12.98 2.16
CA SER A 22 2.50 -11.99 2.17
C SER A 22 2.07 -10.72 2.54
N THR A 23 0.96 -10.46 2.80
CA THR A 23 0.55 -9.15 3.05
C THR A 23 0.95 -8.75 4.42
N LYS A 24 1.71 -7.73 4.60
CA LYS A 24 2.11 -7.30 5.85
C LYS A 24 1.07 -6.46 6.44
N SER A 25 0.63 -6.68 7.63
CA SER A 25 -0.38 -5.83 8.21
C SER A 25 0.25 -4.58 8.75
N LEU A 26 -0.49 -3.50 8.79
CA LEU A 26 0.02 -2.23 9.27
C LEU A 26 0.04 -2.22 10.78
N SER A 27 1.12 -1.73 11.34
CA SER A 27 1.21 -1.55 12.78
C SER A 27 0.59 -0.20 13.10
N ASP A 28 0.51 0.15 14.35
CA ASP A 28 -0.05 1.42 14.75
C ASP A 28 0.77 2.58 14.19
N THR A 29 2.05 2.40 14.04
CA THR A 29 2.90 3.43 13.49
C THR A 29 2.52 3.74 12.04
N GLU A 30 2.34 2.74 11.22
CA GLU A 30 1.95 2.97 9.83
C GLU A 30 0.53 3.49 9.73
N LYS A 31 -0.37 2.99 10.56
CA LYS A 31 -1.75 3.46 10.51
C LYS A 31 -1.83 4.94 10.87
N ALA A 32 -0.99 5.39 11.77
CA ALA A 32 -1.01 6.79 12.16
C ALA A 32 -0.57 7.73 11.05
N LYS A 33 0.10 7.21 10.02
CA LYS A 33 0.52 8.05 8.92
C LYS A 33 -0.61 8.34 7.95
N LEU A 34 -1.68 7.58 7.99
CA LEU A 34 -2.74 7.65 6.97
C LEU A 34 -3.89 8.55 7.40
N ASP A 35 -4.43 9.30 6.45
CA ASP A 35 -5.64 10.04 6.75
C ASP A 35 -6.82 9.05 6.73
N SER A 36 -8.01 9.52 7.05
CA SER A 36 -9.14 8.62 7.20
C SER A 36 -9.52 7.91 5.90
N ALA A 37 -9.43 8.60 4.77
CA ALA A 37 -9.79 7.99 3.50
C ALA A 37 -8.81 6.88 3.13
N LEU A 38 -7.52 7.13 3.30
CA LEU A 38 -6.53 6.11 3.00
C LEU A 38 -6.56 4.97 4.01
N ALA A 39 -6.85 5.25 5.26
CA ALA A 39 -6.95 4.20 6.26
C ALA A 39 -8.05 3.23 5.87
N ARG A 40 -9.17 3.74 5.40
CA ARG A 40 -10.27 2.89 4.96
C ARG A 40 -9.90 2.13 3.70
N LEU A 41 -9.21 2.77 2.78
CA LEU A 41 -8.78 2.11 1.57
C LEU A 41 -7.83 0.96 1.88
N PHE A 42 -6.90 1.19 2.79
CA PHE A 42 -5.95 0.14 3.18
C PHE A 42 -6.65 -1.01 3.92
N ALA A 43 -7.76 -0.72 4.56
CA ALA A 43 -8.52 -1.75 5.25
C ALA A 43 -9.40 -2.56 4.29
N GLY A 44 -9.40 -2.22 3.02
CA GLY A 44 -10.20 -2.95 2.05
C GLY A 44 -11.63 -2.46 1.93
N GLU A 45 -11.95 -1.33 2.54
CA GLU A 45 -13.30 -0.79 2.45
C GLU A 45 -13.51 -0.04 1.16
N GLN A 46 -14.75 0.12 0.78
CA GLN A 46 -15.03 0.89 -0.40
C GLN A 46 -14.93 2.35 -0.06
N VAL A 47 -14.22 3.11 -0.85
CA VAL A 47 -14.04 4.53 -0.65
C VAL A 47 -14.41 5.23 -1.93
N ASP A 48 -15.03 6.40 -1.84
CA ASP A 48 -15.42 7.16 -3.00
C ASP A 48 -14.18 7.42 -3.84
N LYS A 49 -14.23 7.04 -5.10
CA LYS A 49 -13.09 7.17 -5.99
C LYS A 49 -12.57 8.58 -6.10
N SER A 50 -13.45 9.55 -6.01
CA SER A 50 -13.02 10.92 -6.13
C SER A 50 -12.22 11.38 -4.92
N LEU A 51 -12.39 10.74 -3.78
CA LEU A 51 -11.64 11.15 -2.60
C LEU A 51 -10.20 10.66 -2.66
N VAL A 52 -9.97 9.54 -3.29
CA VAL A 52 -8.62 8.99 -3.37
C VAL A 52 -8.01 9.16 -4.74
N GLY A 53 -8.70 9.88 -5.63
CA GLY A 53 -8.16 10.14 -6.95
C GLY A 53 -7.91 8.88 -7.75
N GLU A 54 -8.80 7.92 -7.64
CA GLU A 54 -8.60 6.65 -8.30
C GLU A 54 -8.77 6.77 -9.81
N VAL A 55 -7.82 6.25 -10.56
CA VAL A 55 -7.89 6.20 -12.00
C VAL A 55 -7.69 4.75 -12.42
N ILE A 56 -8.60 4.24 -13.20
CA ILE A 56 -8.52 2.87 -13.68
C ILE A 56 -7.97 2.91 -15.10
N HIS A 57 -6.82 2.31 -15.29
CA HIS A 57 -6.18 2.30 -16.60
C HIS A 57 -6.73 1.15 -17.45
N PRO A 58 -6.62 1.24 -18.77
CA PRO A 58 -7.13 0.19 -19.64
C PRO A 58 -6.58 -1.20 -19.35
N ASN A 59 -5.39 -1.27 -18.75
CA ASN A 59 -4.81 -2.56 -18.43
C ASN A 59 -5.33 -3.10 -17.10
N GLY A 60 -6.30 -2.46 -16.52
CA GLY A 60 -6.88 -2.94 -15.28
C GLY A 60 -6.18 -2.47 -14.01
N ARG A 61 -5.14 -1.66 -14.13
CA ARG A 61 -4.46 -1.20 -12.94
C ARG A 61 -5.15 0.01 -12.38
N ASN A 62 -5.34 0.04 -11.10
CA ASN A 62 -5.92 1.20 -10.43
C ASN A 62 -4.80 1.97 -9.77
N GLU A 63 -4.75 3.24 -10.03
CA GLU A 63 -3.78 4.12 -9.39
C GLU A 63 -4.51 5.17 -8.57
N TYR A 64 -3.89 5.58 -7.51
CA TYR A 64 -4.47 6.54 -6.58
C TYR A 64 -3.56 7.75 -6.48
N THR A 65 -4.15 8.93 -6.26
CA THR A 65 -3.38 10.16 -6.09
C THR A 65 -3.28 10.45 -4.61
N VAL A 66 -2.05 10.56 -4.14
CA VAL A 66 -1.79 10.69 -2.71
C VAL A 66 -0.76 11.78 -2.45
N ILE A 67 -0.95 12.54 -1.40
CA ILE A 67 0.02 13.52 -0.97
C ILE A 67 0.86 12.85 0.10
N VAL A 68 2.16 12.78 -0.13
CA VAL A 68 3.08 12.12 0.78
C VAL A 68 4.03 13.16 1.38
N ARG A 69 4.21 13.14 2.68
CA ARG A 69 5.20 13.99 3.33
C ARG A 69 6.33 13.09 3.81
N SER A 70 7.51 13.35 3.34
CA SER A 70 8.67 12.53 3.64
C SER A 70 9.90 13.37 3.90
N ASP A 71 10.69 12.94 4.86
CA ASP A 71 11.96 13.63 5.13
C ASP A 71 12.98 13.33 4.06
N GLN A 72 12.78 12.26 3.30
CA GLN A 72 13.70 11.89 2.23
C GLN A 72 12.91 11.56 0.98
N PRO A 73 12.49 12.57 0.22
CA PRO A 73 11.69 12.34 -0.98
C PRO A 73 12.32 11.36 -1.97
N GLU A 74 13.63 11.31 -2.02
CA GLU A 74 14.31 10.41 -2.94
C GLU A 74 13.99 8.96 -2.65
N LYS A 75 13.74 8.62 -1.39
CA LYS A 75 13.43 7.23 -1.05
C LYS A 75 12.10 6.81 -1.65
N VAL A 76 11.17 7.74 -1.73
CA VAL A 76 9.88 7.45 -2.34
C VAL A 76 10.07 7.29 -3.85
N LYS A 77 10.88 8.16 -4.47
CA LYS A 77 11.09 8.06 -5.89
C LYS A 77 11.79 6.77 -6.28
N GLU A 78 12.65 6.25 -5.42
CA GLU A 78 13.37 5.01 -5.69
C GLU A 78 12.44 3.81 -5.80
N LEU A 79 11.22 3.91 -5.32
CA LEU A 79 10.28 2.82 -5.45
C LEU A 79 9.71 2.72 -6.88
N GLY A 80 10.01 3.69 -7.72
CA GLY A 80 9.53 3.64 -9.10
C GLY A 80 8.14 4.20 -9.30
N VAL A 81 7.60 4.89 -8.30
CA VAL A 81 6.25 5.46 -8.43
C VAL A 81 6.29 6.76 -9.22
N VAL A 82 5.19 7.15 -9.77
CA VAL A 82 5.09 8.39 -10.52
C VAL A 82 4.90 9.54 -9.56
N VAL A 83 5.82 10.50 -9.58
CA VAL A 83 5.73 11.67 -8.73
C VAL A 83 5.44 12.85 -9.63
N SER A 84 4.32 13.49 -9.47
CA SER A 84 3.94 14.58 -10.34
C SER A 84 4.41 15.94 -9.84
N SER A 85 4.63 16.10 -8.56
CA SER A 85 5.07 17.38 -8.00
C SER A 85 5.85 17.16 -6.72
N VAL A 86 6.81 18.00 -6.46
CA VAL A 86 7.56 17.95 -5.22
C VAL A 86 7.73 19.38 -4.71
N PHE A 87 7.32 19.61 -3.46
CA PHE A 87 7.47 20.91 -2.85
C PHE A 87 8.12 20.68 -1.49
N GLY A 88 9.44 20.75 -1.43
CA GLY A 88 10.16 20.50 -0.19
C GLY A 88 9.96 19.05 0.24
N ASP A 89 9.34 18.84 1.37
CA ASP A 89 9.10 17.50 1.90
C ASP A 89 7.72 16.96 1.52
N VAL A 90 6.98 17.68 0.68
CA VAL A 90 5.64 17.27 0.27
C VAL A 90 5.65 16.89 -1.19
N MET A 91 5.07 15.77 -1.54
CA MET A 91 5.03 15.35 -2.93
C MET A 91 3.67 14.77 -3.28
N VAL A 92 3.29 14.89 -4.53
CA VAL A 92 2.07 14.29 -5.05
C VAL A 92 2.48 13.07 -5.84
N VAL A 93 1.94 11.92 -5.45
CA VAL A 93 2.33 10.65 -5.99
C VAL A 93 1.13 9.94 -6.59
N HIS A 94 1.34 9.27 -7.72
CA HIS A 94 0.31 8.43 -8.32
C HIS A 94 0.82 7.00 -8.22
N ALA A 95 0.13 6.16 -7.52
CA ALA A 95 0.63 4.84 -7.19
C ALA A 95 -0.47 3.80 -7.08
N THR A 96 -0.13 2.56 -7.36
CA THR A 96 -1.05 1.45 -7.15
C THR A 96 -1.11 1.14 -5.67
N MET A 97 -2.05 0.31 -5.27
CA MET A 97 -2.16 -0.08 -3.87
C MET A 97 -0.89 -0.77 -3.37
N ASP A 98 -0.26 -1.58 -4.21
CA ASP A 98 0.97 -2.24 -3.82
C ASP A 98 2.08 -1.24 -3.55
N ASP A 99 2.16 -0.19 -4.37
CA ASP A 99 3.17 0.83 -4.16
C ASP A 99 2.86 1.66 -2.93
N LEU A 100 1.60 1.93 -2.68
CA LEU A 100 1.22 2.68 -1.48
C LEU A 100 1.62 1.90 -0.23
N ARG A 101 1.52 0.57 -0.27
CA ARG A 101 1.94 -0.22 0.87
C ARG A 101 3.44 -0.11 1.08
N LYS A 102 4.22 -0.04 0.01
CA LYS A 102 5.65 0.12 0.14
C LYS A 102 5.98 1.48 0.72
N ILE A 103 5.26 2.50 0.29
CA ILE A 103 5.50 3.86 0.77
C ILE A 103 5.22 3.98 2.26
N VAL A 104 4.13 3.40 2.71
CA VAL A 104 3.75 3.57 4.11
C VAL A 104 4.76 2.93 5.06
N PHE A 105 5.49 1.93 4.60
CA PHE A 105 6.48 1.30 5.45
C PHE A 105 7.85 2.00 5.45
N LEU A 106 8.02 3.01 4.62
CA LEU A 106 9.29 3.73 4.62
C LEU A 106 9.41 4.58 5.88
N PRO A 107 10.49 4.46 6.61
CA PRO A 107 10.64 5.24 7.84
C PRO A 107 10.66 6.74 7.61
N SER A 108 11.08 7.16 6.43
CA SER A 108 11.15 8.58 6.13
C SER A 108 9.80 9.21 5.82
N VAL A 109 8.77 8.42 5.60
CA VAL A 109 7.44 8.93 5.30
C VAL A 109 6.73 9.23 6.60
N ARG A 110 6.26 10.48 6.74
CA ARG A 110 5.58 10.90 7.96
C ARG A 110 4.07 10.83 7.82
N THR A 111 3.53 11.22 6.69
CA THR A 111 2.08 11.16 6.47
C THR A 111 1.75 10.89 5.03
N MET A 112 0.57 10.33 4.82
CA MET A 112 0.00 10.10 3.50
C MET A 112 -1.45 10.53 3.54
N GLU A 113 -1.88 11.33 2.58
CA GLU A 113 -3.25 11.83 2.52
C GLU A 113 -3.82 11.66 1.13
N ALA A 114 -5.08 11.38 1.05
CA ALA A 114 -5.76 11.31 -0.24
C ALA A 114 -5.82 12.72 -0.80
N GLY A 115 -5.33 12.93 -1.99
CA GLY A 115 -5.12 14.28 -2.46
C GLY A 115 -5.94 14.82 -3.58
N ALA A 116 -6.57 13.99 -4.32
CA ALA A 116 -7.14 14.44 -5.55
C ALA A 116 -8.22 15.46 -5.47
N LYS A 117 -9.16 15.29 -4.61
CA LYS A 117 -10.26 16.16 -4.65
C LYS A 117 -10.01 17.52 -4.13
N LYS A 118 -9.09 17.66 -3.23
CA LYS A 118 -8.82 18.94 -2.68
C LYS A 118 -8.27 19.90 -3.69
N THR A 119 -7.54 19.37 -4.64
CA THR A 119 -6.94 20.23 -5.64
C THR A 119 -7.99 20.81 -6.55
N ILE A 120 -8.98 20.02 -6.89
CA ILE A 120 -10.01 20.50 -7.77
C ILE A 120 -10.85 21.57 -7.15
N GLN A 121 -11.16 21.43 -5.91
CA GLN A 121 -11.98 22.43 -5.29
C GLN A 121 -11.34 23.76 -5.19
N ARG A 122 -10.04 23.78 -5.22
CA ARG A 122 -9.42 25.04 -5.09
C ARG A 122 -9.52 25.86 -6.35
N LEU A 123 -9.79 25.29 -7.44
CA LEU A 123 -9.86 26.01 -8.67
C LEU A 123 -11.18 26.71 -8.88
N ASN A 124 -12.11 26.46 -8.07
CA ASN A 124 -13.37 27.17 -8.13
C ASN A 124 -13.48 28.18 -7.01
#